data_2e17d1fdfe2790b6b8647a524038b605
#
_entry.id   2e17d1fdfe2790b6b8647a524038b605
#
_cell.length_a   1.000
_cell.length_b   1.000
_cell.length_c   1.000
_cell.angle_alpha   90.00
_cell.angle_beta   90.00
_cell.angle_gamma   90.00
#
_symmetry.space_group_name_H-M   'P 1'
#
loop_
_entity.id
_entity.type
_entity.pdbx_description
1 polymer ?
#
loop_
_entity_poly.entity_id
_entity_poly.type
_entity_poly.pdbx_seq_one_letter_code
_entity_poly.pdbx_strand_id
1 'polypeptide(L)'
;MAKHTMQELYQWQALPLNIKVRMTAERIRNWVNEFGEDGVYLSFSGGKDSTVLAHIIREVCGYKNIPFVFVDVPTQYPELKQFAQTFDNLVILKPKISFAQVCKQYGFPLFGKEIANCIDGARRYVKCLDSNNNSNTILTDRQTDRQTDRRFRMLATWQTC
;
A
#
# COMPACT_ATOMS: atom_id res chain seq x y z
N MET A 1 6.87 -10.12 -15.00
CA MET A 1 8.29 -10.47 -14.89
C MET A 1 8.61 -10.73 -13.44
N ALA A 2 9.09 -11.92 -13.08
CA ALA A 2 9.71 -12.13 -11.77
C ALA A 2 10.99 -11.30 -11.73
N LYS A 3 11.01 -10.27 -10.90
CA LYS A 3 12.14 -9.32 -10.84
C LYS A 3 13.35 -9.90 -10.11
N HIS A 4 13.16 -10.98 -9.35
CA HIS A 4 14.18 -11.56 -8.48
C HIS A 4 14.04 -13.08 -8.42
N THR A 5 15.17 -13.77 -8.30
CA THR A 5 15.22 -15.21 -8.12
C THR A 5 15.04 -15.58 -6.65
N MET A 6 14.66 -16.83 -6.37
CA MET A 6 14.60 -17.34 -4.99
C MET A 6 15.97 -17.32 -4.30
N GLN A 7 17.04 -17.51 -5.05
CA GLN A 7 18.41 -17.44 -4.54
C GLN A 7 18.77 -16.03 -4.04
N GLU A 8 18.43 -14.99 -4.80
CA GLU A 8 18.60 -13.59 -4.37
C GLU A 8 17.79 -13.27 -3.11
N LEU A 9 16.57 -13.80 -3.01
CA LEU A 9 15.74 -13.61 -1.83
C LEU A 9 16.40 -14.21 -0.58
N TYR A 10 16.91 -15.45 -0.65
CA TYR A 10 17.63 -16.06 0.46
C TYR A 10 18.90 -15.32 0.84
N GLN A 11 19.66 -14.82 -0.14
CA GLN A 11 20.83 -13.99 0.12
C GLN A 11 20.46 -12.69 0.86
N TRP A 12 19.39 -12.00 0.46
CA TRP A 12 18.92 -10.79 1.16
C TRP A 12 18.42 -11.10 2.56
N GLN A 13 17.73 -12.22 2.75
CA GLN A 13 17.28 -12.65 4.08
C GLN A 13 18.43 -12.97 5.01
N ALA A 14 19.56 -13.48 4.50
CA ALA A 14 20.75 -13.78 5.28
C ALA A 14 21.60 -12.55 5.65
N LEU A 15 21.32 -11.36 5.06
CA LEU A 15 22.09 -10.14 5.34
C LEU A 15 21.95 -9.72 6.81
N PRO A 16 23.00 -9.16 7.43
CA PRO A 16 22.94 -8.55 8.75
C PRO A 16 21.92 -7.41 8.82
N LEU A 17 21.32 -7.19 9.99
CA LEU A 17 20.27 -6.19 10.19
C LEU A 17 20.71 -4.76 9.76
N ASN A 18 21.93 -4.37 10.14
CA ASN A 18 22.47 -3.05 9.79
C ASN A 18 22.54 -2.82 8.27
N ILE A 19 22.86 -3.85 7.50
CA ILE A 19 22.88 -3.79 6.04
C ILE A 19 21.46 -3.64 5.49
N LYS A 20 20.49 -4.41 6.02
CA LYS A 20 19.08 -4.30 5.63
C LYS A 20 18.52 -2.91 5.89
N VAL A 21 18.83 -2.32 7.06
CA VAL A 21 18.41 -0.97 7.42
C VAL A 21 19.00 0.05 6.45
N ARG A 22 20.30 -0.05 6.14
CA ARG A 22 20.97 0.85 5.16
C ARG A 22 20.37 0.76 3.76
N MET A 23 20.12 -0.45 3.26
CA MET A 23 19.47 -0.67 1.96
C MET A 23 18.06 -0.08 1.91
N THR A 24 17.30 -0.22 2.99
CA THR A 24 15.96 0.36 3.09
C THR A 24 16.03 1.88 3.13
N ALA A 25 16.92 2.45 3.94
CA ALA A 25 17.12 3.89 4.03
C ALA A 25 17.54 4.51 2.69
N GLU A 26 18.41 3.85 1.94
CA GLU A 26 18.82 4.30 0.62
C GLU A 26 17.68 4.31 -0.39
N ARG A 27 16.84 3.28 -0.39
CA ARG A 27 15.62 3.25 -1.23
C ARG A 27 14.66 4.37 -0.87
N ILE A 28 14.47 4.66 0.42
CA ILE A 28 13.64 5.77 0.88
C ILE A 28 14.22 7.11 0.39
N ARG A 29 15.53 7.34 0.54
CA ARG A 29 16.20 8.57 0.07
C ARG A 29 16.06 8.75 -1.44
N ASN A 30 16.27 7.70 -2.22
CA ASN A 30 16.11 7.75 -3.68
C ASN A 30 14.68 8.12 -4.06
N TRP A 31 13.69 7.58 -3.35
CA TRP A 31 12.28 7.89 -3.58
C TRP A 31 11.94 9.33 -3.22
N VAL A 32 12.44 9.82 -2.09
CA VAL A 32 12.27 11.21 -1.66
C VAL A 32 13.00 12.18 -2.60
N ASN A 33 14.19 11.82 -3.07
CA ASN A 33 14.93 12.62 -4.05
C ASN A 33 14.20 12.75 -5.39
N GLU A 34 13.48 11.69 -5.81
CA GLU A 34 12.72 11.68 -7.05
C GLU A 34 11.43 12.50 -6.95
N PHE A 35 10.70 12.44 -5.81
CA PHE A 35 9.36 13.00 -5.68
C PHE A 35 9.25 14.18 -4.70
N GLY A 36 10.30 14.48 -3.96
CA GLY A 36 10.28 15.47 -2.85
C GLY A 36 9.62 14.92 -1.58
N GLU A 37 9.88 15.53 -0.43
CA GLU A 37 9.24 15.15 0.84
C GLU A 37 7.72 15.34 0.79
N ASP A 38 7.25 16.38 0.11
CA ASP A 38 5.82 16.69 -0.04
C ASP A 38 5.10 15.76 -1.04
N GLY A 39 5.86 15.06 -1.89
CA GLY A 39 5.33 14.14 -2.89
C GLY A 39 5.19 12.70 -2.40
N VAL A 40 5.59 12.40 -1.16
CA VAL A 40 5.62 11.04 -0.62
C VAL A 40 4.89 10.94 0.71
N TYR A 41 4.37 9.78 1.04
CA TYR A 41 3.77 9.49 2.34
C TYR A 41 4.02 8.03 2.75
N LEU A 42 3.96 7.75 4.04
CA LEU A 42 3.96 6.39 4.56
C LEU A 42 2.53 5.91 4.78
N SER A 43 2.12 4.82 4.10
CA SER A 43 0.89 4.11 4.47
C SER A 43 1.13 3.36 5.78
N PHE A 44 0.58 3.89 6.87
CA PHE A 44 0.81 3.40 8.22
C PHE A 44 -0.36 2.58 8.72
N SER A 45 -0.15 1.30 8.98
CA SER A 45 -1.20 0.38 9.46
C SER A 45 -1.14 0.11 10.96
N GLY A 46 -0.09 0.59 11.66
CA GLY A 46 0.18 0.24 13.05
C GLY A 46 0.78 -1.16 13.23
N GLY A 47 0.98 -1.92 12.16
CA GLY A 47 1.65 -3.23 12.19
C GLY A 47 3.17 -3.12 12.26
N LYS A 48 3.83 -4.23 12.57
CA LYS A 48 5.29 -4.29 12.76
C LYS A 48 6.08 -3.71 11.60
N ASP A 49 5.68 -4.00 10.36
CA ASP A 49 6.44 -3.61 9.17
C ASP A 49 6.33 -2.10 8.91
N SER A 50 5.13 -1.52 9.04
CA SER A 50 4.92 -0.08 8.90
C SER A 50 5.58 0.71 10.05
N THR A 51 5.66 0.13 11.25
CA THR A 51 6.34 0.73 12.41
C THR A 51 7.85 0.77 12.19
N VAL A 52 8.45 -0.30 11.67
CA VAL A 52 9.88 -0.31 11.32
C VAL A 52 10.19 0.72 10.24
N LEU A 53 9.34 0.82 9.19
CA LEU A 53 9.51 1.85 8.17
C LEU A 53 9.37 3.27 8.74
N ALA A 54 8.40 3.50 9.62
CA ALA A 54 8.24 4.78 10.32
C ALA A 54 9.52 5.17 11.08
N HIS A 55 10.09 4.23 11.83
CA HIS A 55 11.36 4.43 12.54
C HIS A 55 12.51 4.75 11.57
N ILE A 56 12.66 4.01 10.49
CA ILE A 56 13.73 4.26 9.51
C ILE A 56 13.57 5.64 8.87
N ILE A 57 12.35 6.05 8.51
CA ILE A 57 12.07 7.36 7.92
C ILE A 57 12.44 8.49 8.91
N ARG A 58 12.03 8.38 10.19
CA ARG A 58 12.23 9.43 11.19
C ARG A 58 13.64 9.46 11.74
N GLU A 59 14.17 8.30 12.17
CA GLU A 59 15.41 8.22 12.95
C GLU A 59 16.64 7.98 12.06
N VAL A 60 16.51 7.17 11.00
CA VAL A 60 17.67 6.83 10.17
C VAL A 60 17.82 7.80 8.99
N CYS A 61 16.71 8.20 8.37
CA CYS A 61 16.73 9.14 7.24
C CYS A 61 16.58 10.60 7.67
N GLY A 62 15.96 10.86 8.84
CA GLY A 62 15.77 12.21 9.37
C GLY A 62 14.60 12.99 8.78
N TYR A 63 13.75 12.36 7.99
CA TYR A 63 12.59 13.01 7.33
C TYR A 63 11.43 13.18 8.32
N LYS A 64 11.31 14.35 8.95
CA LYS A 64 10.25 14.64 9.93
C LYS A 64 8.95 15.10 9.30
N ASN A 65 8.99 15.62 8.07
CA ASN A 65 7.82 16.23 7.41
C ASN A 65 6.98 15.22 6.62
N ILE A 66 7.51 14.04 6.31
CA ILE A 66 6.76 13.02 5.56
C ILE A 66 5.51 12.60 6.36
N PRO A 67 4.29 12.78 5.83
CA PRO A 67 3.08 12.42 6.54
C PRO A 67 2.90 10.90 6.61
N PHE A 68 2.39 10.44 7.77
CA PHE A 68 1.95 9.07 7.95
C PHE A 68 0.45 9.00 7.76
N VAL A 69 -0.01 8.17 6.86
CA VAL A 69 -1.43 8.06 6.50
C VAL A 69 -2.00 6.77 7.08
N PHE A 70 -2.91 6.91 8.03
CA PHE A 70 -3.61 5.80 8.67
C PHE A 70 -5.08 5.77 8.20
N VAL A 71 -5.55 4.62 7.76
CA VAL A 71 -6.95 4.44 7.35
C VAL A 71 -7.73 3.85 8.53
N ASP A 72 -8.64 4.66 9.09
CA ASP A 72 -9.49 4.29 10.22
C ASP A 72 -10.70 3.49 9.72
N VAL A 73 -10.66 2.18 9.89
CA VAL A 73 -11.78 1.28 9.56
C VAL A 73 -12.30 0.58 10.82
N PRO A 74 -13.63 0.40 10.96
CA PRO A 74 -14.24 -0.12 12.19
C PRO A 74 -13.91 -1.58 12.50
N THR A 75 -13.28 -2.29 11.57
CA THR A 75 -12.85 -3.69 11.74
C THR A 75 -11.46 -3.84 12.35
N GLN A 76 -10.76 -2.74 12.60
CA GLN A 76 -9.45 -2.74 13.24
C GLN A 76 -9.57 -2.71 14.76
N TYR A 77 -8.54 -3.22 15.43
CA TYR A 77 -8.42 -3.13 16.89
C TYR A 77 -8.26 -1.67 17.31
N PRO A 78 -9.00 -1.20 18.36
CA PRO A 78 -8.90 0.18 18.83
C PRO A 78 -7.50 0.62 19.24
N GLU A 79 -6.69 -0.34 19.75
CA GLU A 79 -5.32 -0.12 20.20
C GLU A 79 -4.40 0.31 19.04
N LEU A 80 -4.65 -0.18 17.82
CA LEU A 80 -3.88 0.22 16.64
C LEU A 80 -4.06 1.70 16.32
N LYS A 81 -5.28 2.22 16.49
CA LYS A 81 -5.57 3.63 16.32
C LYS A 81 -4.91 4.47 17.40
N GLN A 82 -4.99 4.03 18.67
CA GLN A 82 -4.31 4.70 19.78
C GLN A 82 -2.80 4.73 19.56
N PHE A 83 -2.22 3.60 19.14
CA PHE A 83 -0.81 3.52 18.80
C PHE A 83 -0.45 4.44 17.62
N ALA A 84 -1.24 4.46 16.58
CA ALA A 84 -1.00 5.35 15.44
C ALA A 84 -0.98 6.83 15.86
N GLN A 85 -1.85 7.23 16.79
CA GLN A 85 -1.93 8.60 17.31
C GLN A 85 -0.69 9.04 18.12
N THR A 86 0.21 8.13 18.48
CA THR A 86 1.47 8.49 19.12
C THR A 86 2.51 9.04 18.16
N PHE A 87 2.27 8.94 16.86
CA PHE A 87 3.20 9.41 15.83
C PHE A 87 2.87 10.84 15.39
N ASP A 88 3.90 11.65 15.24
CA ASP A 88 3.77 13.01 14.72
C ASP A 88 3.43 13.01 13.22
N ASN A 89 2.76 14.05 12.77
CA ASN A 89 2.34 14.24 11.37
C ASN A 89 1.50 13.09 10.82
N LEU A 90 0.56 12.61 11.65
CA LEU A 90 -0.39 11.56 11.28
C LEU A 90 -1.63 12.14 10.59
N VAL A 91 -1.95 11.62 9.42
CA VAL A 91 -3.18 11.91 8.68
C VAL A 91 -4.12 10.71 8.81
N ILE A 92 -5.27 10.91 9.46
CA ILE A 92 -6.28 9.86 9.62
C ILE A 92 -7.31 10.00 8.51
N LEU A 93 -7.41 8.99 7.64
CA LEU A 93 -8.43 8.89 6.61
C LEU A 93 -9.57 7.99 7.05
N LYS A 94 -10.80 8.40 6.75
CA LYS A 94 -12.00 7.58 6.95
C LYS A 94 -12.58 7.19 5.60
N PRO A 95 -13.09 5.95 5.43
CA PRO A 95 -13.79 5.55 4.22
C PRO A 95 -15.00 6.46 3.96
N LYS A 96 -15.24 6.83 2.70
CA LYS A 96 -16.42 7.63 2.30
C LYS A 96 -17.74 6.89 2.58
N ILE A 97 -17.73 5.57 2.47
CA ILE A 97 -18.87 4.69 2.70
C ILE A 97 -18.57 3.87 3.95
N SER A 98 -19.48 3.88 4.92
CA SER A 98 -19.31 3.10 6.15
C SER A 98 -19.39 1.60 5.87
N PHE A 99 -18.72 0.78 6.69
CA PHE A 99 -18.78 -0.68 6.58
C PHE A 99 -20.22 -1.21 6.61
N ALA A 100 -21.08 -0.65 7.47
CA ALA A 100 -22.49 -1.02 7.54
C ALA A 100 -23.24 -0.73 6.23
N GLN A 101 -22.95 0.39 5.58
CA GLN A 101 -23.53 0.72 4.27
C GLN A 101 -23.00 -0.22 3.16
N VAL A 102 -21.72 -0.58 3.18
CA VAL A 102 -21.15 -1.57 2.25
C VAL A 102 -21.85 -2.92 2.43
N CYS A 103 -22.01 -3.40 3.68
CA CYS A 103 -22.70 -4.65 3.96
C CYS A 103 -24.18 -4.63 3.54
N LYS A 104 -24.86 -3.49 3.73
CA LYS A 104 -26.25 -3.31 3.29
C LYS A 104 -26.38 -3.33 1.77
N GLN A 105 -25.43 -2.76 1.05
CA GLN A 105 -25.48 -2.63 -0.41
C GLN A 105 -24.99 -3.89 -1.13
N TYR A 106 -23.92 -4.53 -0.62
CA TYR A 106 -23.22 -5.64 -1.29
C TYR A 106 -23.29 -6.96 -0.54
N GLY A 107 -23.86 -6.99 0.66
CA GLY A 107 -23.87 -8.14 1.54
C GLY A 107 -22.57 -8.30 2.34
N PHE A 108 -22.59 -9.24 3.29
CA PHE A 108 -21.39 -9.62 4.03
C PHE A 108 -20.47 -10.48 3.17
N PRO A 109 -19.14 -10.32 3.27
CA PRO A 109 -18.19 -11.22 2.63
C PRO A 109 -18.27 -12.58 3.32
N LEU A 110 -18.93 -13.54 2.67
CA LEU A 110 -19.08 -14.92 3.17
C LEU A 110 -17.88 -15.80 2.85
N PHE A 111 -16.96 -15.32 2.00
CA PHE A 111 -15.87 -16.11 1.47
C PHE A 111 -14.51 -15.58 1.93
N GLY A 112 -13.55 -16.49 2.10
CA GLY A 112 -12.17 -16.15 2.39
C GLY A 112 -11.51 -15.35 1.23
N LYS A 113 -10.38 -14.70 1.53
CA LYS A 113 -9.63 -13.87 0.57
C LYS A 113 -9.30 -14.61 -0.74
N GLU A 114 -8.98 -15.88 -0.66
CA GLU A 114 -8.63 -16.70 -1.84
C GLU A 114 -9.82 -16.84 -2.80
N ILE A 115 -10.99 -17.18 -2.28
CA ILE A 115 -12.21 -17.31 -3.09
C ILE A 115 -12.60 -15.94 -3.67
N ALA A 116 -12.52 -14.87 -2.88
CA ALA A 116 -12.79 -13.51 -3.35
C ALA A 116 -11.85 -13.11 -4.50
N ASN A 117 -10.56 -13.43 -4.41
CA ASN A 117 -9.58 -13.19 -5.47
C ASN A 117 -9.86 -14.01 -6.73
N CYS A 118 -10.28 -15.28 -6.60
CA CYS A 118 -10.68 -16.11 -7.73
C CYS A 118 -11.90 -15.55 -8.46
N ILE A 119 -12.92 -15.10 -7.71
CA ILE A 119 -14.13 -14.48 -8.28
C ILE A 119 -13.78 -13.17 -9.00
N ASP A 120 -12.94 -12.32 -8.39
CA ASP A 120 -12.51 -11.06 -9.01
C ASP A 120 -11.67 -11.32 -10.28
N GLY A 121 -10.77 -12.30 -10.24
CA GLY A 121 -10.03 -12.76 -11.43
C GLY A 121 -10.92 -13.22 -12.57
N ALA A 122 -11.92 -14.03 -12.26
CA ALA A 122 -12.90 -14.50 -13.23
C ALA A 122 -13.73 -13.34 -13.82
N ARG A 123 -14.18 -12.40 -12.98
CA ARG A 123 -14.91 -11.20 -13.44
C ARG A 123 -14.07 -10.30 -14.36
N ARG A 124 -12.79 -10.12 -14.04
CA ARG A 124 -11.87 -9.38 -14.93
C ARG A 124 -11.68 -10.07 -16.26
N TYR A 125 -11.53 -11.39 -16.24
CA TYR A 125 -11.40 -12.19 -17.47
C TYR A 125 -12.63 -12.06 -18.38
N VAL A 126 -13.84 -12.18 -17.82
CA VAL A 126 -15.10 -12.00 -18.57
C VAL A 126 -15.17 -10.59 -19.16
N LYS A 127 -14.87 -9.54 -18.37
CA LYS A 127 -14.82 -8.16 -18.88
C LYS A 127 -13.82 -7.99 -20.03
N CYS A 128 -12.66 -8.65 -19.98
CA CYS A 128 -11.69 -8.62 -21.07
C CYS A 128 -12.23 -9.31 -22.35
N LEU A 129 -12.99 -10.40 -22.22
CA LEU A 129 -13.62 -11.06 -23.37
C LEU A 129 -14.69 -10.17 -24.01
N ASP A 130 -15.55 -9.53 -23.20
CA ASP A 130 -16.58 -8.61 -23.68
C ASP A 130 -15.95 -7.38 -24.36
N SER A 131 -14.81 -6.90 -23.85
CA SER A 131 -14.07 -5.77 -24.42
C SER A 131 -13.37 -6.11 -25.73
N ASN A 132 -12.91 -7.35 -25.93
CA ASN A 132 -12.31 -7.82 -27.18
C ASN A 132 -13.37 -7.97 -28.30
N ASN A 133 -14.64 -8.17 -27.94
CA ASN A 133 -15.76 -8.14 -28.87
C ASN A 133 -16.20 -6.72 -29.24
N ASN A 134 -15.79 -5.69 -28.44
CA ASN A 134 -16.00 -4.28 -28.69
C ASN A 134 -14.65 -3.56 -28.79
N SER A 135 -14.01 -3.59 -29.94
CA SER A 135 -12.62 -3.21 -30.18
C SER A 135 -12.28 -1.70 -30.07
N ASN A 136 -12.81 -0.93 -29.14
CA ASN A 136 -12.40 0.49 -29.00
C ASN A 136 -12.37 1.09 -27.59
N THR A 137 -12.51 0.32 -26.47
CA THR A 137 -12.67 0.96 -25.15
C THR A 137 -11.61 0.61 -24.09
N ILE A 138 -10.56 -0.16 -24.40
CA ILE A 138 -9.61 -0.69 -23.39
C ILE A 138 -8.50 0.27 -22.98
N LEU A 139 -8.34 1.42 -23.64
CA LEU A 139 -7.22 2.34 -23.34
C LEU A 139 -7.52 3.40 -22.28
N THR A 140 -8.78 3.59 -21.87
CA THR A 140 -9.17 4.72 -20.99
C THR A 140 -9.04 4.44 -19.49
N ASP A 141 -9.28 3.22 -19.01
CA ASP A 141 -9.27 2.95 -17.55
C ASP A 141 -7.87 2.91 -16.92
N ARG A 142 -6.84 2.52 -17.67
CA ARG A 142 -5.45 2.53 -17.16
C ARG A 142 -4.79 3.91 -17.14
N GLN A 143 -5.33 4.86 -17.90
CA GLN A 143 -4.81 6.24 -17.94
C GLN A 143 -5.42 7.13 -16.88
N THR A 144 -6.66 6.89 -16.46
CA THR A 144 -7.35 7.68 -15.41
C THR A 144 -6.75 7.38 -14.02
N ASP A 145 -6.42 6.14 -13.70
CA ASP A 145 -5.77 5.79 -12.44
C ASP A 145 -4.34 6.38 -12.33
N ARG A 146 -3.64 6.57 -13.48
CA ARG A 146 -2.30 7.16 -13.49
C ARG A 146 -2.28 8.68 -13.35
N GLN A 147 -3.38 9.38 -13.64
CA GLN A 147 -3.42 10.85 -13.56
C GLN A 147 -3.83 11.37 -12.18
N THR A 148 -4.64 10.62 -11.42
CA THR A 148 -5.01 10.97 -10.04
C THR A 148 -3.89 10.70 -9.04
N ASP A 149 -2.94 9.81 -9.37
CA ASP A 149 -1.87 9.36 -8.47
C ASP A 149 -0.58 10.22 -8.56
N ARG A 150 -0.57 11.29 -9.36
CA ARG A 150 0.62 12.14 -9.53
C ARG A 150 0.91 13.06 -8.35
N ARG A 151 -0.03 13.25 -7.41
CA ARG A 151 0.15 14.16 -6.27
C ARG A 151 0.75 13.51 -5.02
N PHE A 152 0.56 12.21 -4.82
CA PHE A 152 1.12 11.48 -3.67
C PHE A 152 1.50 10.07 -4.09
N ARG A 153 2.77 9.72 -4.04
CA ARG A 153 3.24 8.36 -4.28
C ARG A 153 3.57 7.65 -2.98
N MET A 154 3.09 6.42 -2.85
CA MET A 154 3.21 5.60 -1.66
C MET A 154 4.63 5.07 -1.50
N LEU A 155 5.28 5.34 -0.35
CA LEU A 155 6.61 4.82 -0.01
C LEU A 155 6.63 3.32 0.28
N ALA A 156 5.49 2.71 0.54
CA ALA A 156 5.41 1.30 0.89
C ALA A 156 4.25 0.59 0.22
N THR A 157 4.48 -0.01 -0.92
CA THR A 157 3.80 -1.23 -1.32
C THR A 157 4.77 -2.41 -1.20
N TRP A 158 5.00 -2.87 0.02
CA TRP A 158 5.49 -4.22 0.23
C TRP A 158 4.29 -5.15 0.28
N GLN A 159 3.73 -5.48 -0.86
CA GLN A 159 3.02 -6.73 -1.01
C GLN A 159 4.05 -7.73 -1.52
N THR A 160 4.68 -8.38 -0.58
CA THR A 160 5.29 -9.68 -0.81
C THR A 160 4.21 -10.70 -1.13
N CYS A 161 4.48 -11.49 -2.11
CA CYS A 161 3.84 -12.78 -2.35
C CYS A 161 3.78 -13.63 -1.09
#